data_82d497075ba366dbd6b18183112f1d82
#
_entry.id   82d497075ba366dbd6b18183112f1d82
#
_cell.length_a   1.000
_cell.length_b   1.000
_cell.length_c   1.000
_cell.angle_alpha   90.00
_cell.angle_beta   90.00
_cell.angle_gamma   90.00
#
_symmetry.space_group_name_H-M   'P 1'
#
loop_
_entity.id
_entity.type
_entity.pdbx_description
1 polymer ?
#
loop_
_entity_poly.entity_id
_entity_poly.type
_entity_poly.pdbx_seq_one_letter_code
_entity_poly.pdbx_strand_id
1 'polypeptide(L)'
;MPTPDHAPSAALVEKILAEALPLAASAGWTETVYRQACAAAGVLPADAAYALPKGIESLVPDYLEFLREELDTALKQEPLGEMRIREKVTRGVEIWFDKLSEHPRASVWALDWAGVRPMSPASLPKQIWNVADAIWSGIGDDSNGFTFASKRTTLSAVLTSTLAVWRQAPEDKAEWKGF
;
A
#
# COMPACT_ATOMS: atom_id res chain seq x y z
N MET A 1 25.02 -5.36 17.31
CA MET A 1 23.96 -6.32 17.02
C MET A 1 23.71 -6.27 15.53
N PRO A 2 23.74 -7.37 14.78
CA PRO A 2 23.41 -7.35 13.37
C PRO A 2 21.92 -7.02 13.24
N THR A 3 21.60 -6.14 12.29
CA THR A 3 20.25 -5.87 11.77
C THR A 3 19.53 -7.19 11.47
N PRO A 4 18.22 -7.33 11.73
CA PRO A 4 17.50 -8.53 11.35
C PRO A 4 17.67 -8.73 9.85
N ASP A 5 18.20 -9.90 9.52
CA ASP A 5 18.38 -10.40 8.18
C ASP A 5 16.99 -10.39 7.51
N HIS A 6 16.74 -9.44 6.62
CA HIS A 6 15.58 -9.51 5.73
C HIS A 6 15.68 -10.87 5.03
N ALA A 7 14.66 -11.70 5.19
CA ALA A 7 14.67 -13.01 4.56
C ALA A 7 15.06 -12.85 3.08
N PRO A 8 15.91 -13.73 2.52
CA PRO A 8 16.39 -13.61 1.13
C PRO A 8 15.26 -13.39 0.12
N SER A 9 14.06 -13.89 0.41
CA SER A 9 12.84 -13.67 -0.36
C SER A 9 12.37 -12.21 -0.37
N ALA A 10 12.46 -11.46 0.71
CA ALA A 10 12.03 -10.06 0.76
C ALA A 10 12.91 -9.18 -0.13
N ALA A 11 14.24 -9.37 -0.09
CA ALA A 11 15.17 -8.64 -0.95
C ALA A 11 14.96 -8.96 -2.45
N LEU A 12 14.54 -10.17 -2.78
CA LEU A 12 14.17 -10.53 -4.15
C LEU A 12 12.88 -9.85 -4.59
N VAL A 13 11.86 -9.82 -3.72
CA VAL A 13 10.60 -9.12 -3.99
C VAL A 13 10.84 -7.63 -4.20
N GLU A 14 11.63 -6.98 -3.36
CA GLU A 14 11.99 -5.55 -3.54
C GLU A 14 12.64 -5.27 -4.90
N LYS A 15 13.60 -6.11 -5.32
CA LYS A 15 14.23 -5.98 -6.64
C LYS A 15 13.23 -6.13 -7.79
N ILE A 16 12.35 -7.13 -7.69
CA ILE A 16 11.32 -7.36 -8.71
C ILE A 16 10.32 -6.19 -8.72
N LEU A 17 9.89 -5.67 -7.56
CA LEU A 17 9.00 -4.52 -7.46
C LEU A 17 9.61 -3.27 -8.09
N ALA A 18 10.88 -2.98 -7.84
CA ALA A 18 11.57 -1.83 -8.42
C ALA A 18 11.49 -1.82 -9.96
N GLU A 19 11.66 -2.99 -10.58
CA GLU A 19 11.56 -3.14 -12.05
C GLU A 19 10.10 -3.22 -12.54
N ALA A 20 9.18 -3.75 -11.71
CA ALA A 20 7.77 -3.91 -12.06
C ALA A 20 7.01 -2.58 -12.06
N LEU A 21 7.32 -1.66 -11.16
CA LEU A 21 6.58 -0.39 -10.99
C LEU A 21 6.51 0.46 -12.26
N PRO A 22 7.61 0.77 -12.98
CA PRO A 22 7.55 1.52 -14.21
C PRO A 22 6.82 0.78 -15.33
N LEU A 23 6.93 -0.55 -15.39
CA LEU A 23 6.22 -1.39 -16.36
C LEU A 23 4.72 -1.43 -16.06
N ALA A 24 4.35 -1.60 -14.80
CA ALA A 24 2.96 -1.61 -14.36
C ALA A 24 2.27 -0.26 -14.56
N ALA A 25 3.00 0.86 -14.45
CA ALA A 25 2.47 2.19 -14.73
C ALA A 25 1.94 2.33 -16.17
N SER A 26 2.54 1.63 -17.13
CA SER A 26 2.17 1.69 -18.55
C SER A 26 1.24 0.56 -18.99
N ALA A 27 1.40 -0.65 -18.46
CA ALA A 27 0.74 -1.87 -18.94
C ALA A 27 -0.17 -2.54 -17.90
N GLY A 28 -0.29 -1.97 -16.70
CA GLY A 28 -0.99 -2.58 -15.58
C GLY A 28 -0.25 -3.79 -14.98
N TRP A 29 -0.80 -4.37 -13.93
CA TRP A 29 -0.24 -5.54 -13.27
C TRP A 29 -0.64 -6.83 -13.99
N THR A 30 0.20 -7.26 -14.91
CA THR A 30 -0.02 -8.45 -15.75
C THR A 30 1.09 -9.48 -15.56
N GLU A 31 0.82 -10.74 -15.91
CA GLU A 31 1.82 -11.80 -15.89
C GLU A 31 3.02 -11.49 -16.80
N THR A 32 2.78 -10.76 -17.89
CA THR A 32 3.85 -10.30 -18.79
C THR A 32 4.76 -9.29 -18.07
N VAL A 33 4.18 -8.32 -17.37
CA VAL A 33 4.92 -7.34 -16.55
C VAL A 33 5.74 -8.05 -15.49
N TYR A 34 5.15 -9.02 -14.76
CA TYR A 34 5.87 -9.81 -13.77
C TYR A 34 7.11 -10.51 -14.37
N ARG A 35 6.95 -11.21 -15.49
CA ARG A 35 8.08 -11.90 -16.14
C ARG A 35 9.17 -10.94 -16.64
N GLN A 36 8.78 -9.80 -17.20
CA GLN A 36 9.71 -8.76 -17.63
C GLN A 36 10.47 -8.16 -16.44
N ALA A 37 9.79 -7.89 -15.34
CA ALA A 37 10.40 -7.39 -14.12
C ALA A 37 11.40 -8.38 -13.51
N CYS A 38 11.07 -9.67 -13.44
CA CYS A 38 12.00 -10.72 -13.01
C CYS A 38 13.27 -10.76 -13.87
N ALA A 39 13.10 -10.68 -15.19
CA ALA A 39 14.23 -10.68 -16.13
C ALA A 39 15.10 -9.42 -15.96
N ALA A 40 14.49 -8.24 -15.86
CA ALA A 40 15.19 -6.98 -15.64
C ALA A 40 15.93 -6.95 -14.30
N ALA A 41 15.33 -7.48 -13.23
CA ALA A 41 15.94 -7.61 -11.91
C ALA A 41 17.06 -8.67 -11.86
N GLY A 42 17.28 -9.43 -12.92
CA GLY A 42 18.25 -10.52 -12.96
C GLY A 42 17.93 -11.68 -12.02
N VAL A 43 16.65 -11.86 -11.67
CA VAL A 43 16.18 -12.91 -10.76
C VAL A 43 15.92 -14.18 -11.56
N LEU A 44 16.51 -15.30 -11.13
CA LEU A 44 16.29 -16.60 -11.79
C LEU A 44 14.85 -17.08 -11.60
N PRO A 45 14.27 -17.80 -12.59
CA PRO A 45 12.88 -18.27 -12.49
C PRO A 45 12.59 -19.12 -11.24
N ALA A 46 13.55 -19.91 -10.77
CA ALA A 46 13.40 -20.71 -9.56
C ALA A 46 13.32 -19.85 -8.29
N ASP A 47 14.15 -18.79 -8.21
CA ASP A 47 14.18 -17.87 -7.09
C ASP A 47 12.92 -16.99 -7.10
N ALA A 48 12.48 -16.56 -8.27
CA ALA A 48 11.23 -15.82 -8.43
C ALA A 48 10.01 -16.68 -8.01
N ALA A 49 9.96 -17.94 -8.41
CA ALA A 49 8.90 -18.88 -8.01
C ALA A 49 8.93 -19.21 -6.51
N TYR A 50 10.10 -19.19 -5.88
CA TYR A 50 10.24 -19.35 -4.43
C TYR A 50 9.72 -18.11 -3.68
N ALA A 51 10.12 -16.91 -4.10
CA ALA A 51 9.73 -15.65 -3.46
C ALA A 51 8.26 -15.30 -3.73
N LEU A 52 7.78 -15.53 -4.94
CA LEU A 52 6.44 -15.18 -5.43
C LEU A 52 5.76 -16.40 -6.08
N PRO A 53 5.26 -17.36 -5.28
CA PRO A 53 4.77 -18.66 -5.77
C PRO A 53 3.61 -18.60 -6.76
N LYS A 54 2.86 -17.49 -6.77
CA LYS A 54 1.73 -17.25 -7.67
C LYS A 54 2.00 -16.12 -8.68
N GLY A 55 3.28 -15.79 -8.91
CA GLY A 55 3.66 -14.74 -9.84
C GLY A 55 3.00 -13.38 -9.49
N ILE A 56 2.27 -12.81 -10.45
CA ILE A 56 1.60 -11.52 -10.28
C ILE A 56 0.58 -11.52 -9.14
N GLU A 57 -0.07 -12.65 -8.85
CA GLU A 57 -1.03 -12.79 -7.74
C GLU A 57 -0.37 -12.80 -6.35
N SER A 58 0.96 -12.93 -6.29
CA SER A 58 1.74 -12.67 -5.08
C SER A 58 2.31 -11.25 -5.09
N LEU A 59 2.81 -10.78 -6.22
CA LEU A 59 3.51 -9.50 -6.34
C LEU A 59 2.62 -8.29 -6.04
N VAL A 60 1.37 -8.27 -6.50
CA VAL A 60 0.46 -7.13 -6.25
C VAL A 60 0.06 -7.03 -4.78
N PRO A 61 -0.33 -8.11 -4.08
CA PRO A 61 -0.50 -8.08 -2.64
C PRO A 61 0.74 -7.60 -1.87
N ASP A 62 1.94 -8.04 -2.25
CA ASP A 62 3.18 -7.62 -1.62
C ASP A 62 3.46 -6.13 -1.85
N TYR A 63 3.14 -5.59 -3.02
CA TYR A 63 3.21 -4.15 -3.27
C TYR A 63 2.25 -3.35 -2.37
N LEU A 64 1.00 -3.80 -2.23
CA LEU A 64 0.03 -3.14 -1.36
C LEU A 64 0.44 -3.20 0.12
N GLU A 65 1.04 -4.31 0.54
CA GLU A 65 1.60 -4.46 1.88
C GLU A 65 2.82 -3.55 2.09
N PHE A 66 3.72 -3.47 1.11
CA PHE A 66 4.84 -2.54 1.12
C PHE A 66 4.38 -1.09 1.32
N LEU A 67 3.34 -0.64 0.60
CA LEU A 67 2.77 0.70 0.79
C LEU A 67 2.24 0.92 2.23
N ARG A 68 1.68 -0.11 2.84
CA ARG A 68 1.21 -0.05 4.24
C ARG A 68 2.39 0.04 5.23
N GLU A 69 3.44 -0.73 4.99
CA GLU A 69 4.67 -0.67 5.82
C GLU A 69 5.37 0.68 5.70
N GLU A 70 5.39 1.27 4.51
CA GLU A 70 5.88 2.63 4.29
C GLU A 70 5.05 3.68 5.07
N LEU A 71 3.72 3.52 5.11
CA LEU A 71 2.86 4.34 5.95
C LEU A 71 3.21 4.19 7.43
N ASP A 72 3.35 2.96 7.94
CA ASP A 72 3.71 2.70 9.33
C ASP A 72 5.07 3.33 9.69
N THR A 73 6.02 3.22 8.79
CA THR A 73 7.37 3.78 8.95
C THR A 73 7.33 5.31 8.99
N ALA A 74 6.60 5.92 8.07
CA ALA A 74 6.45 7.37 8.00
C ALA A 74 5.72 7.93 9.24
N LEU A 75 4.64 7.27 9.70
CA LEU A 75 3.91 7.68 10.91
C LEU A 75 4.79 7.67 12.17
N LYS A 76 5.70 6.71 12.29
CA LYS A 76 6.66 6.65 13.42
C LYS A 76 7.65 7.82 13.44
N GLN A 77 7.90 8.43 12.30
CA GLN A 77 8.83 9.56 12.14
C GLN A 77 8.13 10.92 12.28
N GLU A 78 6.80 10.95 12.24
CA GLU A 78 6.03 12.20 12.34
C GLU A 78 6.02 12.74 13.80
N PRO A 79 6.15 14.06 14.00
CA PRO A 79 6.11 14.69 15.30
C PRO A 79 4.65 14.84 15.79
N LEU A 80 3.98 13.74 16.07
CA LEU A 80 2.54 13.71 16.37
C LEU A 80 2.21 14.18 17.81
N GLY A 81 3.20 14.38 18.70
CA GLY A 81 3.00 14.59 20.13
C GLY A 81 1.95 15.66 20.48
N GLU A 82 2.11 16.86 19.96
CA GLU A 82 1.28 18.04 20.27
C GLU A 82 0.00 18.14 19.41
N MET A 83 -0.17 17.27 18.41
CA MET A 83 -1.31 17.31 17.52
C MET A 83 -2.58 16.78 18.19
N ARG A 84 -3.73 17.37 17.84
CA ARG A 84 -5.05 16.82 18.21
C ARG A 84 -5.29 15.52 17.42
N ILE A 85 -6.12 14.63 17.99
CA ILE A 85 -6.42 13.32 17.36
C ILE A 85 -6.86 13.48 15.89
N ARG A 86 -7.72 14.47 15.61
CA ARG A 86 -8.18 14.72 14.23
C ARG A 86 -7.03 15.08 13.30
N GLU A 87 -6.09 15.91 13.75
CA GLU A 87 -4.92 16.32 12.96
C GLU A 87 -3.99 15.14 12.70
N LYS A 88 -3.78 14.28 13.72
CA LYS A 88 -3.00 13.03 13.57
C LYS A 88 -3.62 12.10 12.53
N VAL A 89 -4.95 11.90 12.57
CA VAL A 89 -5.65 11.07 11.59
C VAL A 89 -5.55 11.66 10.19
N THR A 90 -5.78 12.98 10.05
CA THR A 90 -5.62 13.67 8.76
C THR A 90 -4.21 13.49 8.21
N ARG A 91 -3.19 13.65 9.07
CA ARG A 91 -1.80 13.45 8.67
C ARG A 91 -1.53 12.02 8.20
N GLY A 92 -2.07 11.01 8.88
CA GLY A 92 -1.97 9.62 8.46
C GLY A 92 -2.60 9.36 7.08
N VAL A 93 -3.77 9.95 6.83
CA VAL A 93 -4.42 9.88 5.50
C VAL A 93 -3.54 10.54 4.43
N GLU A 94 -3.02 11.74 4.70
CA GLU A 94 -2.14 12.44 3.76
C GLU A 94 -0.89 11.62 3.43
N ILE A 95 -0.23 11.02 4.42
CA ILE A 95 0.95 10.19 4.23
C ILE A 95 0.62 9.00 3.31
N TRP A 96 -0.51 8.33 3.53
CA TRP A 96 -0.88 7.20 2.68
C TRP A 96 -1.08 7.61 1.22
N PHE A 97 -1.79 8.71 0.97
CA PHE A 97 -1.97 9.22 -0.39
C PHE A 97 -0.67 9.75 -1.00
N ASP A 98 0.23 10.31 -0.20
CA ASP A 98 1.57 10.69 -0.66
C ASP A 98 2.35 9.43 -1.11
N LYS A 99 2.27 8.32 -0.36
CA LYS A 99 2.89 7.04 -0.75
C LYS A 99 2.30 6.45 -2.04
N LEU A 100 0.98 6.45 -2.19
CA LEU A 100 0.33 6.06 -3.44
C LEU A 100 0.80 6.93 -4.62
N SER A 101 1.06 8.21 -4.38
CA SER A 101 1.44 9.19 -5.39
C SER A 101 2.92 9.15 -5.77
N GLU A 102 3.75 8.33 -5.12
CA GLU A 102 5.13 8.07 -5.57
C GLU A 102 5.13 7.30 -6.91
N HIS A 103 4.15 6.40 -7.10
CA HIS A 103 3.94 5.62 -8.32
C HIS A 103 2.46 5.63 -8.71
N PRO A 104 1.89 6.80 -9.11
CA PRO A 104 0.45 7.01 -9.13
C PRO A 104 -0.30 6.04 -10.03
N ARG A 105 0.19 5.79 -11.23
CA ARG A 105 -0.45 4.87 -12.20
C ARG A 105 -0.35 3.41 -11.75
N ALA A 106 0.81 2.99 -11.26
CA ALA A 106 0.98 1.63 -10.75
C ALA A 106 0.07 1.39 -9.54
N SER A 107 -0.04 2.38 -8.65
CA SER A 107 -0.95 2.33 -7.48
C SER A 107 -2.42 2.25 -7.89
N VAL A 108 -2.87 3.05 -8.86
CA VAL A 108 -4.24 2.95 -9.40
C VAL A 108 -4.51 1.53 -9.92
N TRP A 109 -3.62 0.99 -10.76
CA TRP A 109 -3.77 -0.36 -11.30
C TRP A 109 -3.75 -1.45 -10.22
N ALA A 110 -2.93 -1.29 -9.16
CA ALA A 110 -2.91 -2.26 -8.05
C ALA A 110 -4.23 -2.25 -7.25
N LEU A 111 -4.78 -1.06 -7.00
CA LEU A 111 -6.06 -0.91 -6.32
C LEU A 111 -7.23 -1.41 -7.19
N ASP A 112 -7.16 -1.24 -8.51
CA ASP A 112 -8.13 -1.82 -9.45
C ASP A 112 -8.05 -3.36 -9.46
N TRP A 113 -6.85 -3.89 -9.47
CA TRP A 113 -6.59 -5.33 -9.36
C TRP A 113 -7.22 -5.91 -8.08
N ALA A 114 -7.05 -5.23 -6.95
CA ALA A 114 -7.66 -5.59 -5.66
C ALA A 114 -9.20 -5.45 -5.67
N GLY A 115 -9.72 -4.44 -6.36
CA GLY A 115 -11.16 -4.13 -6.45
C GLY A 115 -11.97 -5.20 -7.18
N VAL A 116 -11.39 -5.84 -8.19
CA VAL A 116 -12.07 -6.92 -8.96
C VAL A 116 -11.92 -8.31 -8.32
N ARG A 117 -11.30 -8.41 -7.14
CA ARG A 117 -11.06 -9.67 -6.40
C ARG A 117 -11.64 -9.65 -4.98
N PRO A 118 -12.96 -9.54 -4.82
CA PRO A 118 -13.59 -9.31 -3.51
C PRO A 118 -13.36 -10.45 -2.51
N MET A 119 -13.10 -11.66 -2.98
CA MET A 119 -12.84 -12.84 -2.14
C MET A 119 -11.35 -13.05 -1.85
N SER A 120 -10.46 -12.22 -2.40
CA SER A 120 -9.03 -12.28 -2.14
C SER A 120 -8.70 -11.72 -0.75
N PRO A 121 -7.68 -12.27 -0.04
CA PRO A 121 -7.09 -11.64 1.14
C PRO A 121 -6.57 -10.22 0.85
N ALA A 122 -6.21 -9.93 -0.40
CA ALA A 122 -5.77 -8.62 -0.87
C ALA A 122 -6.90 -7.78 -1.49
N SER A 123 -8.18 -8.10 -1.23
CA SER A 123 -9.32 -7.34 -1.73
C SER A 123 -9.29 -5.88 -1.29
N LEU A 124 -9.80 -4.98 -2.12
CA LEU A 124 -9.77 -3.54 -1.83
C LEU A 124 -10.40 -3.17 -0.48
N PRO A 125 -11.59 -3.70 -0.09
CA PRO A 125 -12.14 -3.42 1.24
C PRO A 125 -11.20 -3.84 2.38
N LYS A 126 -10.52 -4.96 2.22
CA LYS A 126 -9.55 -5.44 3.21
C LYS A 126 -8.32 -4.52 3.29
N GLN A 127 -7.82 -4.06 2.16
CA GLN A 127 -6.69 -3.11 2.10
C GLN A 127 -7.06 -1.78 2.77
N ILE A 128 -8.24 -1.23 2.46
CA ILE A 128 -8.74 0.01 3.09
C ILE A 128 -8.85 -0.14 4.61
N TRP A 129 -9.39 -1.27 5.07
CA TRP A 129 -9.46 -1.56 6.51
C TRP A 129 -8.07 -1.63 7.16
N ASN A 130 -7.12 -2.32 6.52
CA ASN A 130 -5.76 -2.45 7.03
C ASN A 130 -5.05 -1.08 7.11
N VAL A 131 -5.27 -0.20 6.15
CA VAL A 131 -4.75 1.18 6.16
C VAL A 131 -5.40 1.98 7.29
N ALA A 132 -6.71 1.89 7.48
CA ALA A 132 -7.41 2.55 8.58
C ALA A 132 -6.89 2.06 9.94
N ASP A 133 -6.64 0.76 10.08
CA ASP A 133 -6.07 0.17 11.29
C ASP A 133 -4.63 0.64 11.52
N ALA A 134 -3.80 0.67 10.49
CA ALA A 134 -2.43 1.17 10.55
C ALA A 134 -2.38 2.64 11.02
N ILE A 135 -3.25 3.51 10.48
CA ILE A 135 -3.32 4.91 10.88
C ILE A 135 -3.71 5.03 12.37
N TRP A 136 -4.79 4.37 12.80
CA TRP A 136 -5.23 4.44 14.19
C TRP A 136 -4.18 3.88 15.17
N SER A 137 -3.59 2.75 14.84
CA SER A 137 -2.53 2.12 15.64
C SER A 137 -1.26 2.99 15.68
N GLY A 138 -0.87 3.54 14.53
CA GLY A 138 0.32 4.40 14.39
C GLY A 138 0.24 5.72 15.16
N ILE A 139 -0.97 6.25 15.38
CA ILE A 139 -1.18 7.46 16.19
C ILE A 139 -1.40 7.16 17.70
N GLY A 140 -1.27 5.90 18.11
CA GLY A 140 -1.36 5.48 19.52
C GLY A 140 -2.78 5.21 19.99
N ASP A 141 -3.70 4.80 19.13
CA ASP A 141 -5.06 4.42 19.53
C ASP A 141 -5.06 3.06 20.28
N ASP A 142 -5.55 3.08 21.50
CA ASP A 142 -5.69 1.91 22.39
C ASP A 142 -7.15 1.45 22.55
N SER A 143 -8.06 1.98 21.73
CA SER A 143 -9.49 1.63 21.79
C SER A 143 -9.73 0.15 21.51
N ASN A 144 -10.81 -0.38 22.09
CA ASN A 144 -11.24 -1.77 21.90
C ASN A 144 -12.75 -1.87 21.68
N GLY A 145 -13.22 -3.08 21.36
CA GLY A 145 -14.65 -3.37 21.18
C GLY A 145 -15.33 -2.52 20.13
N PHE A 146 -16.48 -1.95 20.45
CA PHE A 146 -17.28 -1.14 19.53
C PHE A 146 -16.54 0.13 19.06
N THR A 147 -15.84 0.82 19.98
CA THR A 147 -15.09 2.04 19.64
C THR A 147 -13.97 1.76 18.65
N PHE A 148 -13.25 0.66 18.82
CA PHE A 148 -12.23 0.19 17.88
C PHE A 148 -12.82 0.00 16.47
N ALA A 149 -13.91 -0.76 16.37
CA ALA A 149 -14.55 -1.05 15.09
C ALA A 149 -15.13 0.21 14.43
N SER A 150 -15.82 1.06 15.22
CA SER A 150 -16.44 2.29 14.72
C SER A 150 -15.43 3.27 14.15
N LYS A 151 -14.30 3.51 14.84
CA LYS A 151 -13.23 4.39 14.37
C LYS A 151 -12.67 3.93 13.01
N ARG A 152 -12.38 2.64 12.88
CA ARG A 152 -11.82 2.05 11.66
C ARG A 152 -12.83 2.05 10.51
N THR A 153 -14.08 1.74 10.79
CA THR A 153 -15.16 1.80 9.79
C THR A 153 -15.34 3.23 9.26
N THR A 154 -15.38 4.22 10.15
CA THR A 154 -15.53 5.63 9.75
C THR A 154 -14.33 6.08 8.91
N LEU A 155 -13.12 5.76 9.34
CA LEU A 155 -11.92 6.12 8.57
C LEU A 155 -11.87 5.38 7.23
N SER A 156 -12.30 4.12 7.17
CA SER A 156 -12.40 3.38 5.91
C SER A 156 -13.36 4.04 4.92
N ALA A 157 -14.47 4.61 5.39
CA ALA A 157 -15.38 5.38 4.53
C ALA A 157 -14.70 6.66 4.00
N VAL A 158 -13.95 7.39 4.83
CA VAL A 158 -13.18 8.56 4.41
C VAL A 158 -12.12 8.17 3.39
N LEU A 159 -11.32 7.14 3.67
CA LEU A 159 -10.30 6.65 2.73
C LEU A 159 -10.90 6.25 1.39
N THR A 160 -12.04 5.56 1.39
CA THR A 160 -12.73 5.14 0.16
C THR A 160 -13.20 6.35 -0.66
N SER A 161 -13.80 7.36 -0.02
CA SER A 161 -14.27 8.56 -0.72
C SER A 161 -13.11 9.40 -1.24
N THR A 162 -12.05 9.59 -0.44
CA THR A 162 -10.83 10.29 -0.88
C THR A 162 -10.14 9.54 -2.02
N LEU A 163 -10.10 8.20 -1.96
CA LEU A 163 -9.54 7.37 -3.02
C LEU A 163 -10.29 7.57 -4.36
N ALA A 164 -11.62 7.70 -4.32
CA ALA A 164 -12.43 7.94 -5.50
C ALA A 164 -12.06 9.28 -6.18
N VAL A 165 -11.76 10.32 -5.42
CA VAL A 165 -11.27 11.61 -5.92
C VAL A 165 -9.84 11.49 -6.42
N TRP A 166 -8.94 10.94 -5.60
CA TRP A 166 -7.52 10.79 -5.93
C TRP A 166 -7.30 10.03 -7.26
N ARG A 167 -8.08 9.01 -7.53
CA ARG A 167 -7.97 8.19 -8.76
C ARG A 167 -8.27 8.97 -10.04
N GLN A 168 -8.98 10.09 -9.97
CA GLN A 168 -9.29 10.92 -11.14
C GLN A 168 -8.09 11.77 -11.55
N ALA A 169 -7.28 12.22 -10.59
CA ALA A 169 -6.07 13.00 -10.81
C ALA A 169 -4.98 12.62 -9.81
N PRO A 170 -4.40 11.40 -9.90
CA PRO A 170 -3.48 10.88 -8.88
C PRO A 170 -2.13 11.63 -8.86
N GLU A 171 -1.83 12.40 -9.89
CA GLU A 171 -0.65 13.27 -9.99
C GLU A 171 -0.90 14.67 -9.42
N ASP A 172 -2.15 15.07 -9.21
CA ASP A 172 -2.52 16.38 -8.68
C ASP A 172 -2.88 16.35 -7.20
N LYS A 173 -1.88 16.69 -6.37
CA LYS A 173 -2.04 16.71 -4.91
C LYS A 173 -3.05 17.74 -4.41
N ALA A 174 -3.34 18.81 -5.18
CA ALA A 174 -4.25 19.86 -4.75
C ALA A 174 -5.71 19.39 -4.74
N GLU A 175 -6.11 18.53 -5.68
CA GLU A 175 -7.49 18.06 -5.79
C GLU A 175 -7.95 17.21 -4.62
N TRP A 176 -7.13 16.28 -4.14
CA TRP A 176 -7.56 15.36 -3.09
C TRP A 176 -7.29 15.88 -1.67
N LYS A 177 -6.34 16.81 -1.48
CA LYS A 177 -6.08 17.42 -0.16
C LYS A 177 -7.16 18.42 0.27
N GLY A 178 -7.93 18.94 -0.67
CA GLY A 178 -9.06 19.84 -0.40
C GLY A 178 -10.38 19.11 -0.06
N PHE A 179 -10.41 17.79 -0.22
CA PHE A 179 -11.58 16.95 0.00
C PHE A 179 -11.62 16.42 1.44
#